data_721ec0481c7ae436ad6f88c9763ba1ec
#
_entry.id   721ec0481c7ae436ad6f88c9763ba1ec
#
_cell.length_a   1.000
_cell.length_b   1.000
_cell.length_c   1.000
_cell.angle_alpha   90.00
_cell.angle_beta   90.00
_cell.angle_gamma   90.00
#
_symmetry.space_group_name_H-M   'P 1'
#
loop_
_entity.id
_entity.type
_entity.pdbx_description
1 polymer ?
#
loop_
_entity_poly.entity_id
_entity_poly.type
_entity_poly.pdbx_seq_one_letter_code
_entity_poly.pdbx_strand_id
1 'polypeptide(L)'
;MKLSVPTLLLSTILLLAAGCGGSGGTSSSPGAKVFASAGCGGCHTLKAAGSKGQVGPNLDELKPDQSTVERQVRQGGNGMPSFGKKLSGDQITQVASFVSSTARSSGTSFAFKPDHTTIADCEHSGKPFCFRQAFGNLTYKEGPEKALALLATDDSRITGVHADCHQISHWIGRAGLVYYKHDAGQALSHGAMTCNSGYYHGVLQLALAGLPRDAVVKKSRHLCSAPAVNTEDFLLYQCVHGLGHGLMIYSDDDLPWSLRTCHKLLTAFDRVSCTGGVFMQNLDTTMGTSRYLSKKNPIYPCNTVAERDKVYCYLMVTSRINTLDGYNWRKTADWCRRSERGWVETCFESYGRDASGSAEYDPRKTIALCLEAGPNASDCIYGAARDYGNNYAGGPESSRFCAAAPARFRARCYEGIGTILGAMHRSGSERRAACNRATPARYRADCYRGAAIT
;
A
#
# COMPACT_ATOMS: atom_id res chain seq x y z
N MET A 1 23.33 -5.65 -100.67
CA MET A 1 24.17 -6.45 -99.75
C MET A 1 23.60 -6.15 -98.35
N LYS A 2 23.04 -7.17 -97.72
CA LYS A 2 22.38 -7.12 -96.40
C LYS A 2 23.40 -7.37 -95.35
N LEU A 3 23.50 -6.50 -94.37
CA LEU A 3 24.25 -6.76 -93.12
C LEU A 3 23.28 -6.74 -91.94
N SER A 4 23.22 -7.83 -91.22
CA SER A 4 22.42 -8.05 -90.03
C SER A 4 23.17 -7.54 -88.82
N VAL A 5 22.45 -6.89 -87.90
CA VAL A 5 22.95 -6.41 -86.64
C VAL A 5 22.36 -7.29 -85.51
N PRO A 6 23.14 -7.80 -84.58
CA PRO A 6 22.59 -8.55 -83.45
C PRO A 6 22.17 -7.62 -82.27
N THR A 7 21.01 -7.91 -81.71
CA THR A 7 20.41 -7.24 -80.63
C THR A 7 21.08 -7.63 -79.28
N LEU A 8 21.64 -6.66 -78.55
CA LEU A 8 22.16 -6.83 -77.21
C LEU A 8 21.02 -6.53 -76.18
N LEU A 9 20.67 -7.53 -75.38
CA LEU A 9 19.78 -7.41 -74.28
C LEU A 9 20.54 -6.79 -73.05
N LEU A 10 20.18 -5.61 -72.68
CA LEU A 10 20.65 -4.92 -71.43
C LEU A 10 19.72 -5.30 -70.27
N SER A 11 20.18 -6.17 -69.35
CA SER A 11 19.52 -6.48 -68.14
C SER A 11 19.74 -5.36 -67.15
N THR A 12 18.72 -4.57 -66.87
CA THR A 12 18.70 -3.56 -65.75
C THR A 12 18.42 -4.24 -64.42
N ILE A 13 19.43 -4.29 -63.54
CA ILE A 13 19.31 -4.73 -62.20
C ILE A 13 18.72 -3.54 -61.37
N LEU A 14 17.49 -3.68 -60.92
CA LEU A 14 16.85 -2.74 -60.00
C LEU A 14 17.35 -3.02 -58.58
N LEU A 15 18.22 -2.16 -58.02
CA LEU A 15 18.58 -2.17 -56.62
C LEU A 15 17.41 -1.55 -55.82
N LEU A 16 16.67 -2.40 -55.11
CA LEU A 16 15.74 -1.94 -54.05
C LEU A 16 16.54 -1.52 -52.81
N ALA A 17 16.74 -0.26 -52.66
CA ALA A 17 17.19 0.34 -51.41
C ALA A 17 16.05 0.22 -50.35
N ALA A 18 16.19 -0.71 -49.39
CA ALA A 18 15.36 -0.77 -48.23
C ALA A 18 15.71 0.39 -47.30
N GLY A 19 14.95 1.49 -47.42
CA GLY A 19 14.99 2.60 -46.47
C GLY A 19 14.34 2.20 -45.16
N CYS A 20 15.13 2.06 -44.09
CA CYS A 20 14.62 1.99 -42.74
C CYS A 20 14.10 3.38 -42.32
N GLY A 21 12.86 3.68 -42.70
CA GLY A 21 12.10 4.80 -42.16
C GLY A 21 11.44 4.37 -40.86
N GLY A 22 11.96 4.83 -39.72
CA GLY A 22 11.32 4.67 -38.40
C GLY A 22 10.06 5.53 -38.32
N SER A 23 8.92 4.99 -38.73
CA SER A 23 7.61 5.53 -38.43
C SER A 23 7.13 4.87 -37.13
N GLY A 24 6.80 5.70 -36.11
CA GLY A 24 6.13 5.28 -34.89
C GLY A 24 4.76 4.65 -35.20
N GLY A 25 4.74 3.40 -35.58
CA GLY A 25 3.55 2.64 -35.92
C GLY A 25 2.84 2.22 -34.65
N THR A 26 1.60 2.63 -34.48
CA THR A 26 0.65 1.99 -33.55
C THR A 26 0.63 0.51 -33.83
N SER A 27 0.93 -0.31 -32.80
CA SER A 27 0.97 -1.77 -32.92
C SER A 27 -0.35 -2.29 -33.49
N SER A 28 -0.28 -3.05 -34.59
CA SER A 28 -1.42 -3.66 -35.26
C SER A 28 -1.89 -4.98 -34.63
N SER A 29 -1.37 -5.33 -33.46
CA SER A 29 -1.72 -6.59 -32.78
C SER A 29 -3.21 -6.63 -32.39
N PRO A 30 -3.82 -7.85 -32.29
CA PRO A 30 -5.21 -7.99 -31.87
C PRO A 30 -5.50 -7.29 -30.53
N GLY A 31 -4.60 -7.38 -29.57
CA GLY A 31 -4.74 -6.70 -28.28
C GLY A 31 -4.68 -5.17 -28.38
N ALA A 32 -3.86 -4.60 -29.26
CA ALA A 32 -3.83 -3.17 -29.53
C ALA A 32 -5.16 -2.67 -30.10
N LYS A 33 -5.76 -3.45 -31.00
CA LYS A 33 -7.09 -3.14 -31.55
C LYS A 33 -8.17 -3.14 -30.46
N VAL A 34 -8.15 -4.13 -29.58
CA VAL A 34 -9.08 -4.21 -28.43
C VAL A 34 -8.85 -3.03 -27.48
N PHE A 35 -7.60 -2.69 -27.17
CA PHE A 35 -7.26 -1.53 -26.32
C PHE A 35 -7.86 -0.22 -26.86
N ALA A 36 -7.73 -0.01 -28.18
CA ALA A 36 -8.27 1.17 -28.85
C ALA A 36 -9.80 1.15 -28.91
N SER A 37 -10.42 0.03 -29.36
CA SER A 37 -11.87 -0.06 -29.56
C SER A 37 -12.67 -0.05 -28.25
N ALA A 38 -12.09 -0.57 -27.16
CA ALA A 38 -12.70 -0.54 -25.84
C ALA A 38 -12.48 0.80 -25.10
N GLY A 39 -11.76 1.75 -25.70
CA GLY A 39 -11.56 3.08 -25.17
C GLY A 39 -10.59 3.14 -23.97
N CYS A 40 -9.74 2.13 -23.77
CA CYS A 40 -8.82 2.06 -22.63
C CYS A 40 -7.86 3.27 -22.56
N GLY A 41 -7.44 3.77 -23.74
CA GLY A 41 -6.52 4.91 -23.86
C GLY A 41 -7.10 6.25 -23.39
N GLY A 42 -8.43 6.36 -23.25
CA GLY A 42 -9.09 7.54 -22.69
C GLY A 42 -8.80 7.73 -21.18
N CYS A 43 -8.55 6.63 -20.48
CA CYS A 43 -8.25 6.62 -19.06
C CYS A 43 -6.77 6.34 -18.76
N HIS A 44 -6.11 5.47 -19.53
CA HIS A 44 -4.76 4.99 -19.25
C HIS A 44 -3.71 5.57 -20.21
N THR A 45 -2.53 5.87 -19.67
CA THR A 45 -1.33 6.09 -20.46
C THR A 45 -0.71 4.73 -20.80
N LEU A 46 -0.42 4.51 -22.09
CA LEU A 46 0.37 3.38 -22.61
C LEU A 46 1.07 3.83 -23.89
N LYS A 47 2.40 3.98 -23.86
CA LYS A 47 3.20 4.51 -24.97
C LYS A 47 3.04 3.68 -26.24
N ALA A 48 3.02 2.35 -26.12
CA ALA A 48 2.84 1.44 -27.25
C ALA A 48 1.49 1.59 -27.96
N ALA A 49 0.48 2.12 -27.29
CA ALA A 49 -0.83 2.44 -27.85
C ALA A 49 -0.96 3.91 -28.25
N GLY A 50 0.06 4.71 -28.06
CA GLY A 50 0.02 6.16 -28.28
C GLY A 50 -0.95 6.91 -27.34
N SER A 51 -1.39 6.26 -26.26
CA SER A 51 -2.38 6.84 -25.35
C SER A 51 -1.76 7.64 -24.21
N LYS A 52 -2.48 8.69 -23.77
CA LYS A 52 -2.03 9.64 -22.75
C LYS A 52 -3.12 9.88 -21.68
N GLY A 53 -4.06 8.96 -21.52
CA GLY A 53 -5.11 9.07 -20.50
C GLY A 53 -4.52 9.10 -19.09
N GLN A 54 -5.08 9.97 -18.23
CA GLN A 54 -4.57 10.22 -16.86
C GLN A 54 -5.60 9.94 -15.76
N VAL A 55 -6.76 9.39 -16.12
CA VAL A 55 -7.82 9.03 -15.16
C VAL A 55 -7.48 7.74 -14.42
N GLY A 56 -6.92 6.76 -15.15
CA GLY A 56 -6.41 5.51 -14.61
C GLY A 56 -4.89 5.55 -14.48
N PRO A 57 -4.28 4.52 -13.85
CA PRO A 57 -2.84 4.45 -13.72
C PRO A 57 -2.12 4.42 -15.07
N ASN A 58 -0.91 4.99 -15.10
CA ASN A 58 0.00 4.87 -16.22
C ASN A 58 0.50 3.41 -16.31
N LEU A 59 0.10 2.70 -17.37
CA LEU A 59 0.41 1.28 -17.55
C LEU A 59 1.89 1.04 -17.84
N ASP A 60 2.58 1.98 -18.48
CA ASP A 60 4.03 1.91 -18.70
C ASP A 60 4.82 1.94 -17.40
N GLU A 61 4.30 2.65 -16.39
CA GLU A 61 4.87 2.72 -15.05
C GLU A 61 4.47 1.53 -14.19
N LEU A 62 3.18 1.17 -14.22
CA LEU A 62 2.63 0.07 -13.43
C LEU A 62 3.19 -1.28 -13.84
N LYS A 63 3.48 -1.49 -15.16
CA LYS A 63 3.98 -2.75 -15.75
C LYS A 63 3.22 -3.98 -15.27
N PRO A 64 1.89 -3.97 -15.34
CA PRO A 64 1.08 -5.05 -14.79
C PRO A 64 1.36 -6.36 -15.52
N ASP A 65 1.27 -7.49 -14.81
CA ASP A 65 1.28 -8.79 -15.46
C ASP A 65 -0.05 -9.06 -16.19
N GLN A 66 -0.04 -10.06 -17.08
CA GLN A 66 -1.20 -10.38 -17.90
C GLN A 66 -2.41 -10.77 -17.05
N SER A 67 -2.21 -11.54 -15.99
CA SER A 67 -3.30 -12.02 -15.14
C SER A 67 -4.01 -10.87 -14.39
N THR A 68 -3.25 -9.85 -14.03
CA THR A 68 -3.77 -8.61 -13.42
C THR A 68 -4.61 -7.84 -14.40
N VAL A 69 -4.11 -7.64 -15.59
CA VAL A 69 -4.87 -6.92 -16.62
C VAL A 69 -6.16 -7.67 -16.96
N GLU A 70 -6.10 -9.01 -17.14
CA GLU A 70 -7.29 -9.83 -17.42
C GLU A 70 -8.35 -9.67 -16.31
N ARG A 71 -7.92 -9.76 -15.06
CA ARG A 71 -8.81 -9.59 -13.91
C ARG A 71 -9.42 -8.20 -13.89
N GLN A 72 -8.59 -7.16 -13.99
CA GLN A 72 -9.05 -5.77 -13.90
C GLN A 72 -9.99 -5.40 -15.06
N VAL A 73 -9.69 -5.84 -16.26
CA VAL A 73 -10.58 -5.65 -17.43
C VAL A 73 -11.91 -6.38 -17.23
N ARG A 74 -11.86 -7.61 -16.70
CA ARG A 74 -13.07 -8.42 -16.48
C ARG A 74 -13.96 -7.87 -15.38
N GLN A 75 -13.37 -7.45 -14.26
CA GLN A 75 -14.09 -7.08 -13.04
C GLN A 75 -14.31 -5.57 -12.90
N GLY A 76 -13.43 -4.74 -13.43
CA GLY A 76 -13.40 -3.31 -13.14
C GLY A 76 -12.96 -3.04 -11.69
N GLY A 77 -13.26 -1.85 -11.20
CA GLY A 77 -12.96 -1.40 -9.83
C GLY A 77 -12.13 -0.12 -9.81
N ASN A 78 -12.14 0.59 -8.68
CA ASN A 78 -11.40 1.85 -8.49
C ASN A 78 -11.64 2.88 -9.62
N GLY A 79 -12.89 3.06 -10.01
CA GLY A 79 -13.28 3.96 -11.12
C GLY A 79 -13.15 3.34 -12.52
N MET A 80 -12.50 2.18 -12.68
CA MET A 80 -12.45 1.46 -13.95
C MET A 80 -13.75 0.67 -14.17
N PRO A 81 -14.45 0.85 -15.31
CA PRO A 81 -15.65 0.05 -15.61
C PRO A 81 -15.30 -1.42 -15.86
N SER A 82 -16.24 -2.31 -15.55
CA SER A 82 -16.14 -3.74 -15.92
C SER A 82 -16.39 -3.93 -17.40
N PHE A 83 -15.52 -4.69 -18.07
CA PHE A 83 -15.65 -5.09 -19.46
C PHE A 83 -16.01 -6.57 -19.64
N GLY A 84 -16.17 -7.34 -18.55
CA GLY A 84 -16.41 -8.77 -18.60
C GLY A 84 -17.69 -9.20 -19.31
N LYS A 85 -18.66 -8.29 -19.47
CA LYS A 85 -19.90 -8.48 -20.27
C LYS A 85 -19.82 -7.84 -21.67
N LYS A 86 -18.79 -7.02 -21.93
CA LYS A 86 -18.63 -6.26 -23.18
C LYS A 86 -17.59 -6.86 -24.12
N LEU A 87 -16.60 -7.54 -23.57
CA LEU A 87 -15.51 -8.18 -24.30
C LEU A 87 -15.59 -9.71 -24.15
N SER A 88 -15.26 -10.45 -25.20
CA SER A 88 -15.11 -11.90 -25.14
C SER A 88 -13.89 -12.30 -24.28
N GLY A 89 -13.84 -13.55 -23.80
CA GLY A 89 -12.69 -14.08 -23.09
C GLY A 89 -11.38 -13.89 -23.86
N ASP A 90 -11.40 -14.18 -25.17
CA ASP A 90 -10.24 -14.03 -26.05
C ASP A 90 -9.81 -12.56 -26.18
N GLN A 91 -10.76 -11.64 -26.32
CA GLN A 91 -10.46 -10.21 -26.36
C GLN A 91 -9.83 -9.72 -25.07
N ILE A 92 -10.31 -10.19 -23.92
CA ILE A 92 -9.71 -9.87 -22.63
C ILE A 92 -8.29 -10.39 -22.54
N THR A 93 -8.05 -11.64 -22.94
CA THR A 93 -6.70 -12.24 -22.98
C THR A 93 -5.77 -11.49 -23.94
N GLN A 94 -6.25 -11.11 -25.12
CA GLN A 94 -5.48 -10.36 -26.11
C GLN A 94 -5.08 -8.97 -25.61
N VAL A 95 -6.01 -8.20 -25.05
CA VAL A 95 -5.68 -6.86 -24.52
C VAL A 95 -4.76 -6.96 -23.30
N ALA A 96 -4.94 -7.97 -22.47
CA ALA A 96 -4.07 -8.19 -21.32
C ALA A 96 -2.64 -8.56 -21.73
N SER A 97 -2.50 -9.45 -22.70
CA SER A 97 -1.19 -9.79 -23.29
C SER A 97 -0.52 -8.58 -23.93
N PHE A 98 -1.26 -7.77 -24.69
CA PHE A 98 -0.75 -6.55 -25.29
C PHE A 98 -0.24 -5.56 -24.24
N VAL A 99 -1.07 -5.24 -23.24
CA VAL A 99 -0.69 -4.31 -22.17
C VAL A 99 0.53 -4.83 -21.41
N SER A 100 0.50 -6.08 -20.94
CA SER A 100 1.58 -6.62 -20.12
C SER A 100 2.92 -6.73 -20.87
N SER A 101 2.91 -7.11 -22.15
CA SER A 101 4.13 -7.22 -22.94
C SER A 101 4.71 -5.86 -23.32
N THR A 102 3.85 -4.91 -23.75
CA THR A 102 4.31 -3.60 -24.20
C THR A 102 4.68 -2.67 -23.07
N ALA A 103 3.96 -2.70 -21.93
CA ALA A 103 4.31 -1.94 -20.75
C ALA A 103 5.69 -2.36 -20.17
N ARG A 104 6.03 -3.65 -20.24
CA ARG A 104 7.35 -4.15 -19.81
C ARG A 104 8.46 -3.76 -20.78
N SER A 105 8.16 -3.64 -22.07
CA SER A 105 9.12 -3.28 -23.11
C SER A 105 9.39 -1.77 -23.16
N SER A 106 8.53 -0.95 -22.58
CA SER A 106 8.59 0.51 -22.70
C SER A 106 9.72 1.17 -21.93
N GLY A 107 10.55 0.44 -21.20
CA GLY A 107 11.75 0.97 -20.52
C GLY A 107 11.49 2.14 -19.53
N THR A 108 10.22 2.48 -19.26
CA THR A 108 9.86 3.58 -18.35
C THR A 108 10.24 3.22 -16.94
N SER A 109 11.10 4.03 -16.36
CA SER A 109 11.57 3.93 -14.99
C SER A 109 10.39 4.18 -14.02
N PHE A 110 10.24 3.33 -12.99
CA PHE A 110 9.44 3.62 -11.80
C PHE A 110 9.97 4.83 -11.01
N ALA A 111 11.12 5.36 -11.41
CA ALA A 111 11.74 6.51 -10.78
C ALA A 111 10.86 7.75 -10.96
N PHE A 112 10.70 8.50 -9.87
CA PHE A 112 10.10 9.82 -9.91
C PHE A 112 10.84 10.69 -10.94
N LYS A 113 10.09 11.36 -11.80
CA LYS A 113 10.62 12.32 -12.76
C LYS A 113 10.07 13.71 -12.41
N PRO A 114 10.94 14.65 -12.02
CA PRO A 114 10.50 16.00 -11.72
C PRO A 114 10.02 16.72 -12.99
N ASP A 115 9.07 17.63 -12.78
CA ASP A 115 8.64 18.64 -13.74
C ASP A 115 8.48 19.99 -13.05
N HIS A 116 7.76 20.94 -13.63
CA HIS A 116 7.59 22.28 -13.07
C HIS A 116 6.26 22.46 -12.30
N THR A 117 5.46 21.40 -12.12
CA THR A 117 4.18 21.45 -11.40
C THR A 117 4.38 21.86 -9.95
N THR A 118 3.68 22.90 -9.50
CA THR A 118 3.69 23.37 -8.12
C THR A 118 2.38 23.06 -7.41
N ILE A 119 2.35 23.19 -6.09
CA ILE A 119 1.13 23.00 -5.29
C ILE A 119 0.09 24.05 -5.66
N ALA A 120 0.51 25.30 -5.89
CA ALA A 120 -0.39 26.40 -6.31
C ALA A 120 -1.04 26.13 -7.67
N ASP A 121 -0.33 25.52 -8.62
CA ASP A 121 -0.91 25.10 -9.91
C ASP A 121 -2.02 24.08 -9.73
N CYS A 122 -1.94 23.25 -8.67
CA CYS A 122 -2.88 22.17 -8.42
C CYS A 122 -4.18 22.62 -7.77
N GLU A 123 -4.15 23.68 -6.96
CA GLU A 123 -5.34 24.20 -6.27
C GLU A 123 -6.47 24.59 -7.24
N HIS A 124 -6.11 25.02 -8.43
CA HIS A 124 -7.06 25.51 -9.45
C HIS A 124 -7.14 24.62 -10.70
N SER A 125 -6.32 23.58 -10.79
CA SER A 125 -6.15 22.84 -12.05
C SER A 125 -7.26 21.85 -12.37
N GLY A 126 -7.96 21.32 -11.36
CA GLY A 126 -8.88 20.19 -11.49
C GLY A 126 -8.24 18.90 -12.07
N LYS A 127 -6.91 18.89 -12.28
CA LYS A 127 -6.20 17.76 -12.86
C LYS A 127 -6.05 16.63 -11.82
N PRO A 128 -6.48 15.40 -12.12
CA PRO A 128 -6.25 14.27 -11.24
C PRO A 128 -4.74 14.09 -11.01
N PHE A 129 -4.38 13.73 -9.78
CA PHE A 129 -3.00 13.44 -9.36
C PHE A 129 -2.01 14.63 -9.41
N CYS A 130 -2.48 15.84 -9.66
CA CYS A 130 -1.63 17.04 -9.71
C CYS A 130 -0.82 17.21 -8.42
N PHE A 131 -1.45 17.10 -7.26
CA PHE A 131 -0.77 17.22 -5.97
C PHE A 131 0.30 16.14 -5.75
N ARG A 132 0.12 14.92 -6.25
CA ARG A 132 1.15 13.88 -6.20
C ARG A 132 2.44 14.34 -6.87
N GLN A 133 2.33 14.89 -8.08
CA GLN A 133 3.48 15.40 -8.83
C GLN A 133 4.10 16.63 -8.13
N ALA A 134 3.29 17.59 -7.69
CA ALA A 134 3.75 18.81 -7.04
C ALA A 134 4.55 18.51 -5.73
N PHE A 135 4.03 17.64 -4.86
CA PHE A 135 4.72 17.21 -3.65
C PHE A 135 5.97 16.38 -3.96
N GLY A 136 5.93 15.57 -5.00
CA GLY A 136 7.11 14.85 -5.50
C GLY A 136 8.20 15.83 -5.99
N ASN A 137 7.84 16.89 -6.72
CA ASN A 137 8.77 17.94 -7.16
C ASN A 137 9.39 18.67 -5.98
N LEU A 138 8.58 19.03 -4.97
CA LEU A 138 9.07 19.63 -3.74
C LEU A 138 10.08 18.73 -3.04
N THR A 139 9.78 17.43 -2.93
CA THR A 139 10.67 16.43 -2.34
C THR A 139 11.98 16.32 -3.11
N TYR A 140 11.92 16.24 -4.42
CA TYR A 140 13.10 16.14 -5.28
C TYR A 140 14.04 17.33 -5.12
N LYS A 141 13.47 18.54 -4.89
CA LYS A 141 14.21 19.78 -4.76
C LYS A 141 14.71 20.04 -3.33
N GLU A 142 13.89 19.75 -2.31
CA GLU A 142 14.09 20.26 -0.95
C GLU A 142 14.13 19.15 0.13
N GLY A 143 14.00 17.90 -0.28
CA GLY A 143 14.00 16.73 0.62
C GLY A 143 12.62 16.34 1.12
N PRO A 144 12.48 15.10 1.63
CA PRO A 144 11.19 14.57 2.05
C PRO A 144 10.65 15.18 3.34
N GLU A 145 11.51 15.60 4.27
CA GLU A 145 11.05 16.17 5.54
C GLU A 145 10.19 17.42 5.32
N LYS A 146 10.65 18.30 4.42
CA LYS A 146 9.92 19.55 4.11
C LYS A 146 8.59 19.24 3.44
N ALA A 147 8.58 18.31 2.48
CA ALA A 147 7.36 17.89 1.79
C ALA A 147 6.35 17.24 2.73
N LEU A 148 6.81 16.38 3.66
CA LEU A 148 5.95 15.71 4.64
C LEU A 148 5.39 16.70 5.68
N ALA A 149 6.19 17.68 6.12
CA ALA A 149 5.72 18.73 7.03
C ALA A 149 4.64 19.59 6.38
N LEU A 150 4.84 19.96 5.11
CA LEU A 150 3.84 20.72 4.36
C LEU A 150 2.58 19.89 4.10
N LEU A 151 2.73 18.60 3.73
CA LEU A 151 1.61 17.68 3.55
C LEU A 151 0.75 17.57 4.81
N ALA A 152 1.36 17.44 5.98
CA ALA A 152 0.65 17.40 7.26
C ALA A 152 -0.15 18.67 7.54
N THR A 153 0.34 19.84 7.08
CA THR A 153 -0.37 21.11 7.20
C THR A 153 -1.51 21.23 6.19
N ASP A 154 -1.26 20.86 4.93
CA ASP A 154 -2.20 21.03 3.82
C ASP A 154 -3.30 19.97 3.81
N ASP A 155 -3.10 18.82 4.48
CA ASP A 155 -4.12 17.80 4.67
C ASP A 155 -5.39 18.35 5.34
N SER A 156 -5.25 19.25 6.32
CA SER A 156 -6.39 19.88 6.98
C SER A 156 -6.96 21.10 6.23
N ARG A 157 -6.27 21.62 5.20
CA ARG A 157 -6.58 22.91 4.53
C ARG A 157 -7.08 22.75 3.11
N ILE A 158 -6.61 21.74 2.38
CA ILE A 158 -6.85 21.57 0.95
C ILE A 158 -7.58 20.26 0.72
N THR A 159 -8.87 20.33 0.35
CA THR A 159 -9.72 19.14 0.14
C THR A 159 -9.09 18.11 -0.81
N GLY A 160 -8.44 18.57 -1.90
CA GLY A 160 -7.77 17.68 -2.84
C GLY A 160 -6.55 16.96 -2.26
N VAL A 161 -5.85 17.61 -1.32
CA VAL A 161 -4.74 17.00 -0.57
C VAL A 161 -5.29 15.98 0.42
N HIS A 162 -6.32 16.34 1.20
CA HIS A 162 -6.96 15.43 2.15
C HIS A 162 -7.45 14.15 1.48
N ALA A 163 -8.17 14.28 0.37
CA ALA A 163 -8.73 13.13 -0.35
C ALA A 163 -7.67 12.17 -0.90
N ASP A 164 -6.46 12.63 -1.15
CA ASP A 164 -5.38 11.86 -1.79
C ASP A 164 -4.10 11.77 -0.94
N CYS A 165 -4.17 12.16 0.33
CA CYS A 165 -3.04 12.34 1.24
C CYS A 165 -2.10 11.12 1.27
N HIS A 166 -2.65 9.92 1.43
CA HIS A 166 -1.87 8.70 1.45
C HIS A 166 -1.10 8.46 0.14
N GLN A 167 -1.74 8.69 -1.00
CA GLN A 167 -1.08 8.52 -2.30
C GLN A 167 -0.06 9.62 -2.60
N ILE A 168 -0.31 10.85 -2.17
CA ILE A 168 0.67 11.94 -2.21
C ILE A 168 1.92 11.53 -1.42
N SER A 169 1.73 10.97 -0.22
CA SER A 169 2.82 10.48 0.62
C SER A 169 3.64 9.37 -0.04
N HIS A 170 3.02 8.46 -0.82
CA HIS A 170 3.76 7.50 -1.68
C HIS A 170 4.65 8.19 -2.70
N TRP A 171 4.18 9.27 -3.33
CA TRP A 171 4.96 10.01 -4.33
C TRP A 171 6.13 10.76 -3.68
N ILE A 172 5.93 11.33 -2.49
CA ILE A 172 7.02 11.86 -1.67
C ILE A 172 8.05 10.77 -1.39
N GLY A 173 7.63 9.55 -1.03
CA GLY A 173 8.53 8.41 -0.80
C GLY A 173 9.36 8.02 -2.02
N ARG A 174 8.73 7.96 -3.20
CA ARG A 174 9.43 7.67 -4.47
C ARG A 174 10.44 8.78 -4.81
N ALA A 175 10.04 10.04 -4.68
CA ALA A 175 10.92 11.18 -4.91
C ALA A 175 12.05 11.23 -3.87
N GLY A 176 11.76 10.91 -2.62
CA GLY A 176 12.73 10.81 -1.53
C GLY A 176 13.81 9.77 -1.80
N LEU A 177 13.44 8.59 -2.32
CA LEU A 177 14.44 7.59 -2.71
C LEU A 177 15.35 8.10 -3.84
N VAL A 178 14.82 8.86 -4.79
CA VAL A 178 15.62 9.50 -5.85
C VAL A 178 16.52 10.61 -5.25
N TYR A 179 15.98 11.42 -4.34
CA TYR A 179 16.72 12.47 -3.64
C TYR A 179 17.95 11.91 -2.90
N TYR A 180 17.78 10.77 -2.20
CA TYR A 180 18.86 10.05 -1.53
C TYR A 180 19.62 9.07 -2.43
N LYS A 181 19.62 9.28 -3.76
CA LYS A 181 20.41 8.53 -4.74
C LYS A 181 20.20 7.01 -4.64
N HIS A 182 18.97 6.60 -4.42
CA HIS A 182 18.54 5.21 -4.26
C HIS A 182 19.09 4.49 -3.01
N ASP A 183 19.61 5.23 -2.03
CA ASP A 183 19.87 4.69 -0.70
C ASP A 183 18.57 4.61 0.10
N ALA A 184 18.01 3.39 0.17
CA ALA A 184 16.76 3.15 0.87
C ALA A 184 16.88 3.36 2.39
N GLY A 185 18.06 3.10 2.96
CA GLY A 185 18.30 3.32 4.39
C GLY A 185 18.20 4.80 4.74
N GLN A 186 18.91 5.64 3.98
CA GLN A 186 18.81 7.09 4.13
C GLN A 186 17.40 7.61 3.88
N ALA A 187 16.78 7.19 2.78
CA ALA A 187 15.40 7.62 2.50
C ALA A 187 14.45 7.28 3.65
N LEU A 188 14.51 6.06 4.18
CA LEU A 188 13.63 5.60 5.27
C LEU A 188 13.89 6.33 6.58
N SER A 189 15.14 6.69 6.91
CA SER A 189 15.47 7.40 8.15
C SER A 189 14.94 8.84 8.22
N HIS A 190 14.57 9.41 7.07
CA HIS A 190 13.99 10.76 6.94
C HIS A 190 12.48 10.77 6.68
N GLY A 191 11.79 9.66 7.02
CA GLY A 191 10.36 9.53 6.86
C GLY A 191 9.56 10.06 8.05
N ALA A 192 8.25 10.25 7.83
CA ALA A 192 7.27 10.54 8.87
C ALA A 192 6.01 9.71 8.67
N MET A 193 5.21 9.57 9.72
CA MET A 193 3.96 8.78 9.70
C MET A 193 2.79 9.52 9.02
N THR A 194 3.02 10.71 8.51
CA THR A 194 2.01 11.51 7.83
C THR A 194 1.21 10.66 6.85
N CYS A 195 -0.11 10.82 6.85
CA CYS A 195 -1.01 10.11 5.94
C CYS A 195 -0.82 8.58 5.97
N ASN A 196 -0.87 8.00 7.17
CA ASN A 196 -0.79 6.55 7.39
C ASN A 196 0.50 5.92 6.81
N SER A 197 1.64 6.57 7.07
CA SER A 197 2.97 6.05 6.69
C SER A 197 3.20 5.82 5.20
N GLY A 198 2.42 6.42 4.32
CA GLY A 198 2.52 6.24 2.86
C GLY A 198 3.91 6.54 2.29
N TYR A 199 4.69 7.42 2.94
CA TYR A 199 6.06 7.69 2.56
C TYR A 199 6.92 6.42 2.50
N TYR A 200 6.89 5.61 3.55
CA TYR A 200 7.68 4.37 3.63
C TYR A 200 7.25 3.37 2.54
N HIS A 201 5.95 3.32 2.24
CA HIS A 201 5.44 2.50 1.14
C HIS A 201 6.01 2.93 -0.21
N GLY A 202 6.03 4.23 -0.48
CA GLY A 202 6.58 4.79 -1.73
C GLY A 202 8.06 4.51 -1.92
N VAL A 203 8.88 4.66 -0.87
CA VAL A 203 10.30 4.32 -0.87
C VAL A 203 10.50 2.83 -1.22
N LEU A 204 9.77 1.94 -0.55
CA LEU A 204 9.93 0.50 -0.71
C LEU A 204 9.40 -0.01 -2.06
N GLN A 205 8.30 0.57 -2.54
CA GLN A 205 7.78 0.32 -3.88
C GLN A 205 8.85 0.56 -4.95
N LEU A 206 9.49 1.73 -4.92
CA LEU A 206 10.52 2.07 -5.89
C LEU A 206 11.80 1.25 -5.68
N ALA A 207 12.17 0.96 -4.44
CA ALA A 207 13.35 0.17 -4.12
C ALA A 207 13.27 -1.27 -4.66
N LEU A 208 12.06 -1.83 -4.78
CA LEU A 208 11.82 -3.20 -5.29
C LEU A 208 11.47 -3.22 -6.78
N ALA A 209 11.09 -2.08 -7.37
CA ALA A 209 10.62 -2.01 -8.73
C ALA A 209 11.64 -2.54 -9.75
N GLY A 210 11.17 -3.31 -10.72
CA GLY A 210 11.97 -3.83 -11.82
C GLY A 210 12.94 -4.98 -11.48
N LEU A 211 13.03 -5.39 -10.22
CA LEU A 211 13.86 -6.53 -9.82
C LEU A 211 13.14 -7.85 -10.12
N PRO A 212 13.85 -8.93 -10.49
CA PRO A 212 13.26 -10.27 -10.56
C PRO A 212 12.91 -10.78 -9.14
N ARG A 213 11.95 -11.72 -9.04
CA ARG A 213 11.41 -12.20 -7.75
C ARG A 213 12.45 -12.76 -6.77
N ASP A 214 13.45 -13.45 -7.25
CA ASP A 214 14.57 -13.99 -6.45
C ASP A 214 15.46 -12.86 -5.90
N ALA A 215 15.74 -11.84 -6.71
CA ALA A 215 16.48 -10.65 -6.28
C ALA A 215 15.70 -9.84 -5.23
N VAL A 216 14.36 -9.73 -5.37
CA VAL A 216 13.50 -9.12 -4.35
C VAL A 216 13.62 -9.86 -3.02
N VAL A 217 13.52 -11.19 -3.02
CA VAL A 217 13.67 -12.00 -1.80
C VAL A 217 15.02 -11.78 -1.13
N LYS A 218 16.11 -11.74 -1.92
CA LYS A 218 17.45 -11.47 -1.40
C LYS A 218 17.58 -10.05 -0.83
N LYS A 219 17.12 -9.06 -1.58
CA LYS A 219 17.17 -7.65 -1.17
C LYS A 219 16.34 -7.39 0.09
N SER A 220 15.14 -7.97 0.19
CA SER A 220 14.24 -7.81 1.33
C SER A 220 14.87 -8.18 2.67
N ARG A 221 15.76 -9.17 2.70
CA ARG A 221 16.46 -9.59 3.94
C ARG A 221 17.34 -8.52 4.56
N HIS A 222 17.83 -7.59 3.76
CA HIS A 222 18.81 -6.59 4.18
C HIS A 222 18.32 -5.16 4.05
N LEU A 223 17.15 -4.96 3.45
CA LEU A 223 16.64 -3.62 3.14
C LEU A 223 16.47 -2.76 4.40
N CYS A 224 15.95 -3.36 5.47
CA CYS A 224 15.71 -2.69 6.75
C CYS A 224 16.84 -2.89 7.78
N SER A 225 17.93 -3.56 7.42
CA SER A 225 19.08 -3.76 8.32
C SER A 225 20.16 -2.67 8.19
N ALA A 226 19.94 -1.66 7.34
CA ALA A 226 20.83 -0.52 7.23
C ALA A 226 21.00 0.20 8.59
N PRO A 227 22.21 0.62 8.98
CA PRO A 227 22.44 1.31 10.25
C PRO A 227 21.49 2.49 10.49
N ALA A 228 21.21 3.28 9.45
CA ALA A 228 20.31 4.43 9.52
C ALA A 228 18.86 4.06 9.89
N VAL A 229 18.41 2.84 9.58
CA VAL A 229 17.06 2.34 9.91
C VAL A 229 17.05 1.64 11.27
N ASN A 230 18.16 1.01 11.66
CA ASN A 230 18.25 0.22 12.88
C ASN A 230 18.66 1.06 14.12
N THR A 231 18.38 2.34 14.10
CA THR A 231 18.63 3.26 15.22
C THR A 231 17.56 3.15 16.30
N GLU A 232 16.30 2.97 15.89
CA GLU A 232 15.14 2.90 16.77
C GLU A 232 14.22 1.75 16.35
N ASP A 233 13.63 1.06 17.33
CA ASP A 233 12.72 -0.07 17.06
C ASP A 233 11.48 0.37 16.25
N PHE A 234 11.02 1.59 16.47
CA PHE A 234 9.89 2.15 15.75
C PHE A 234 10.20 2.35 14.26
N LEU A 235 11.37 2.91 13.93
CA LEU A 235 11.78 3.10 12.54
C LEU A 235 12.01 1.75 11.84
N LEU A 236 12.62 0.79 12.54
CA LEU A 236 12.77 -0.57 12.05
C LEU A 236 11.40 -1.21 11.78
N TYR A 237 10.43 -1.04 12.70
CA TYR A 237 9.06 -1.51 12.49
C TYR A 237 8.43 -0.90 11.23
N GLN A 238 8.53 0.43 11.05
CA GLN A 238 7.97 1.12 9.88
C GLN A 238 8.58 0.61 8.56
N CYS A 239 9.89 0.41 8.54
CA CYS A 239 10.56 -0.16 7.37
C CYS A 239 10.06 -1.56 7.06
N VAL A 240 10.06 -2.45 8.04
CA VAL A 240 9.72 -3.87 7.81
C VAL A 240 8.22 -4.06 7.55
N HIS A 241 7.36 -3.28 8.21
CA HIS A 241 5.93 -3.25 7.93
C HIS A 241 5.67 -2.73 6.51
N GLY A 242 6.29 -1.62 6.15
CA GLY A 242 6.23 -1.07 4.80
C GLY A 242 6.77 -2.01 3.73
N LEU A 243 7.78 -2.85 4.05
CA LEU A 243 8.24 -3.91 3.16
C LEU A 243 7.11 -4.89 2.82
N GLY A 244 6.25 -5.24 3.78
CA GLY A 244 5.06 -6.07 3.54
C GLY A 244 4.13 -5.47 2.49
N HIS A 245 3.82 -4.17 2.60
CA HIS A 245 3.07 -3.43 1.57
C HIS A 245 3.79 -3.45 0.22
N GLY A 246 5.10 -3.16 0.23
CA GLY A 246 5.92 -3.17 -0.99
C GLY A 246 5.92 -4.51 -1.71
N LEU A 247 5.98 -5.62 -0.98
CA LEU A 247 5.93 -6.98 -1.53
C LEU A 247 4.57 -7.29 -2.18
N MET A 248 3.47 -6.90 -1.57
CA MET A 248 2.13 -7.05 -2.15
C MET A 248 1.98 -6.26 -3.43
N ILE A 249 2.38 -4.99 -3.42
CA ILE A 249 2.32 -4.11 -4.59
C ILE A 249 3.26 -4.62 -5.70
N TYR A 250 4.49 -5.01 -5.35
CA TYR A 250 5.46 -5.58 -6.30
C TYR A 250 4.94 -6.85 -6.97
N SER A 251 4.31 -7.73 -6.20
CA SER A 251 3.85 -9.04 -6.67
C SER A 251 2.46 -9.02 -7.30
N ASP A 252 1.82 -7.84 -7.37
CA ASP A 252 0.44 -7.71 -7.82
C ASP A 252 -0.52 -8.50 -6.95
N ASP A 253 -0.48 -8.20 -5.67
CA ASP A 253 -1.31 -8.82 -4.63
C ASP A 253 -1.17 -10.36 -4.55
N ASP A 254 0.02 -10.92 -4.86
CA ASP A 254 0.30 -12.34 -4.63
C ASP A 254 0.52 -12.61 -3.14
N LEU A 255 -0.58 -12.71 -2.38
CA LEU A 255 -0.56 -12.93 -0.93
C LEU A 255 0.32 -14.12 -0.51
N PRO A 256 0.19 -15.33 -1.10
CA PRO A 256 1.05 -16.45 -0.71
C PRO A 256 2.54 -16.22 -0.97
N TRP A 257 2.91 -15.56 -2.07
CA TRP A 257 4.32 -15.25 -2.35
C TRP A 257 4.87 -14.20 -1.39
N SER A 258 4.10 -13.16 -1.09
CA SER A 258 4.48 -12.09 -0.17
C SER A 258 4.69 -12.61 1.25
N LEU A 259 3.77 -13.45 1.76
CA LEU A 259 3.93 -14.13 3.06
C LEU A 259 5.18 -15.02 3.10
N ARG A 260 5.39 -15.86 2.07
CA ARG A 260 6.61 -16.68 1.99
C ARG A 260 7.90 -15.85 1.95
N THR A 261 7.86 -14.65 1.38
CA THR A 261 8.99 -13.73 1.35
C THR A 261 9.24 -13.13 2.73
N CYS A 262 8.19 -12.68 3.44
CA CYS A 262 8.29 -12.22 4.82
C CYS A 262 8.87 -13.30 5.74
N HIS A 263 8.45 -14.56 5.59
CA HIS A 263 8.97 -15.66 6.41
C HIS A 263 10.47 -15.95 6.22
N LYS A 264 11.10 -15.43 5.17
CA LYS A 264 12.54 -15.54 4.92
C LYS A 264 13.36 -14.42 5.56
N LEU A 265 12.73 -13.45 6.22
CA LEU A 265 13.42 -12.40 6.95
C LEU A 265 14.15 -12.96 8.19
N LEU A 266 15.16 -12.23 8.65
CA LEU A 266 16.16 -12.76 9.59
C LEU A 266 15.58 -12.95 10.99
N THR A 267 14.89 -11.97 11.53
CA THR A 267 14.40 -11.99 12.92
C THR A 267 12.92 -12.38 13.00
N ALA A 268 12.46 -12.81 14.17
CA ALA A 268 11.04 -13.04 14.42
C ALA A 268 10.24 -11.72 14.32
N PHE A 269 10.81 -10.62 14.80
CA PHE A 269 10.22 -9.28 14.71
C PHE A 269 10.00 -8.87 13.26
N ASP A 270 11.01 -9.05 12.40
CA ASP A 270 10.90 -8.69 10.99
C ASP A 270 9.81 -9.51 10.29
N ARG A 271 9.79 -10.83 10.52
CA ARG A 271 8.77 -11.71 9.90
C ARG A 271 7.36 -11.29 10.26
N VAL A 272 7.16 -10.98 11.52
CA VAL A 272 5.88 -10.59 12.10
C VAL A 272 5.43 -9.22 11.57
N SER A 273 6.31 -8.22 11.61
CA SER A 273 6.03 -6.87 11.13
C SER A 273 5.73 -6.83 9.63
N CYS A 274 6.51 -7.56 8.83
CA CYS A 274 6.29 -7.72 7.38
C CYS A 274 4.93 -8.37 7.08
N THR A 275 4.59 -9.45 7.80
CA THR A 275 3.28 -10.13 7.66
C THR A 275 2.13 -9.17 7.97
N GLY A 276 2.29 -8.29 8.96
CA GLY A 276 1.32 -7.23 9.26
C GLY A 276 1.07 -6.30 8.07
N GLY A 277 2.13 -5.81 7.44
CA GLY A 277 2.04 -4.97 6.24
C GLY A 277 1.41 -5.69 5.04
N VAL A 278 1.71 -6.97 4.85
CA VAL A 278 1.10 -7.81 3.81
C VAL A 278 -0.43 -7.89 3.99
N PHE A 279 -0.90 -8.17 5.21
CA PHE A 279 -2.34 -8.24 5.46
C PHE A 279 -3.03 -6.89 5.46
N MET A 280 -2.37 -5.84 5.93
CA MET A 280 -2.93 -4.49 5.83
C MET A 280 -3.16 -4.13 4.36
N GLN A 281 -2.17 -4.36 3.48
CA GLN A 281 -2.32 -4.14 2.04
C GLN A 281 -3.44 -5.00 1.43
N ASN A 282 -3.55 -6.28 1.83
CA ASN A 282 -4.56 -7.20 1.28
C ASN A 282 -5.98 -6.83 1.68
N LEU A 283 -6.18 -6.39 2.94
CA LEU A 283 -7.51 -6.20 3.55
C LEU A 283 -8.01 -4.76 3.44
N ASP A 284 -7.11 -3.79 3.27
CA ASP A 284 -7.48 -2.40 3.09
C ASP A 284 -7.99 -2.16 1.66
N THR A 285 -9.29 -1.91 1.56
CA THR A 285 -9.98 -1.73 0.28
C THR A 285 -9.68 -0.39 -0.38
N THR A 286 -9.09 0.55 0.31
CA THR A 286 -8.64 1.82 -0.26
C THR A 286 -7.40 1.63 -1.15
N MET A 287 -6.65 0.55 -0.94
CA MET A 287 -5.42 0.23 -1.67
C MET A 287 -5.64 -0.61 -2.94
N GLY A 288 -6.85 -1.08 -3.18
CA GLY A 288 -7.19 -1.87 -4.36
C GLY A 288 -8.00 -3.14 -4.04
N THR A 289 -8.28 -3.96 -5.06
CA THR A 289 -9.01 -5.23 -4.92
C THR A 289 -8.05 -6.40 -5.07
N SER A 290 -7.74 -7.07 -3.96
CA SER A 290 -6.97 -8.30 -3.98
C SER A 290 -7.83 -9.51 -4.41
N ARG A 291 -7.23 -10.43 -5.16
CA ARG A 291 -7.85 -11.74 -5.50
C ARG A 291 -8.04 -12.64 -4.27
N TYR A 292 -7.38 -12.32 -3.17
CA TYR A 292 -7.50 -13.02 -1.89
C TYR A 292 -8.49 -12.32 -0.96
N LEU A 293 -9.62 -11.88 -1.52
CA LEU A 293 -10.76 -11.31 -0.79
C LEU A 293 -12.07 -11.96 -1.23
N SER A 294 -13.06 -11.99 -0.34
CA SER A 294 -14.39 -12.52 -0.63
C SER A 294 -15.46 -11.50 -0.24
N LYS A 295 -16.46 -11.32 -1.11
CA LYS A 295 -17.65 -10.54 -0.78
C LYS A 295 -18.63 -11.33 0.08
N LYS A 296 -18.61 -12.67 -0.02
CA LYS A 296 -19.54 -13.57 0.72
C LYS A 296 -19.01 -13.95 2.10
N ASN A 297 -17.68 -13.97 2.27
CA ASN A 297 -17.01 -14.29 3.53
C ASN A 297 -15.96 -13.22 3.81
N PRO A 298 -16.29 -12.13 4.52
CA PRO A 298 -15.36 -11.04 4.78
C PRO A 298 -14.20 -11.45 5.71
N ILE A 299 -14.29 -12.58 6.42
CA ILE A 299 -13.18 -13.13 7.23
C ILE A 299 -12.10 -13.75 6.35
N TYR A 300 -12.44 -14.17 5.11
CA TYR A 300 -11.43 -14.67 4.18
C TYR A 300 -10.44 -13.55 3.81
N PRO A 301 -9.09 -13.80 3.83
CA PRO A 301 -8.43 -15.12 3.87
C PRO A 301 -8.04 -15.60 5.28
N CYS A 302 -8.37 -14.90 6.36
CA CYS A 302 -7.85 -15.17 7.70
C CYS A 302 -8.14 -16.59 8.20
N ASN A 303 -9.30 -17.14 7.83
CA ASN A 303 -9.68 -18.52 8.16
C ASN A 303 -9.01 -19.58 7.29
N THR A 304 -8.15 -19.24 6.35
CA THR A 304 -7.50 -20.20 5.42
C THR A 304 -5.98 -20.10 5.38
N VAL A 305 -5.41 -19.01 5.90
CA VAL A 305 -3.95 -18.86 5.98
C VAL A 305 -3.35 -19.76 7.06
N ALA A 306 -2.03 -19.97 6.99
CA ALA A 306 -1.34 -20.77 8.01
C ALA A 306 -1.48 -20.14 9.40
N GLU A 307 -1.50 -20.97 10.46
CA GLU A 307 -1.73 -20.53 11.85
C GLU A 307 -0.82 -19.39 12.28
N ARG A 308 0.47 -19.45 11.90
CA ARG A 308 1.47 -18.41 12.19
C ARG A 308 1.15 -17.05 11.59
N ASP A 309 0.29 -16.99 10.56
CA ASP A 309 -0.07 -15.77 9.83
C ASP A 309 -1.42 -15.20 10.28
N LYS A 310 -2.21 -16.00 11.00
CA LYS A 310 -3.58 -15.62 11.39
C LYS A 310 -3.64 -14.39 12.28
N VAL A 311 -2.71 -14.23 13.21
CA VAL A 311 -2.73 -13.11 14.16
C VAL A 311 -2.82 -11.76 13.45
N TYR A 312 -1.99 -11.53 12.44
CA TYR A 312 -2.00 -10.25 11.70
C TYR A 312 -3.16 -10.13 10.74
N CYS A 313 -3.60 -11.25 10.17
CA CYS A 313 -4.81 -11.24 9.38
C CYS A 313 -6.01 -10.81 10.22
N TYR A 314 -6.22 -11.44 11.37
CA TYR A 314 -7.33 -11.11 12.26
C TYR A 314 -7.22 -9.73 12.90
N LEU A 315 -6.02 -9.20 13.14
CA LEU A 315 -5.81 -7.81 13.60
C LEU A 315 -6.18 -6.75 12.56
N MET A 316 -6.37 -7.13 11.28
CA MET A 316 -6.69 -6.21 10.19
C MET A 316 -8.06 -6.47 9.55
N VAL A 317 -8.74 -7.57 9.90
CA VAL A 317 -9.90 -8.08 9.15
C VAL A 317 -11.14 -7.16 9.18
N THR A 318 -11.30 -6.38 10.24
CA THR A 318 -12.50 -5.56 10.41
C THR A 318 -12.56 -4.37 9.46
N SER A 319 -11.43 -3.88 8.94
CA SER A 319 -11.43 -2.89 7.86
C SER A 319 -12.20 -3.40 6.64
N ARG A 320 -11.99 -4.68 6.29
CA ARG A 320 -12.72 -5.32 5.21
C ARG A 320 -14.19 -5.53 5.53
N ILE A 321 -14.49 -6.00 6.74
CA ILE A 321 -15.87 -6.23 7.19
C ILE A 321 -16.65 -4.92 7.17
N ASN A 322 -16.11 -3.87 7.77
CA ASN A 322 -16.73 -2.53 7.83
C ASN A 322 -17.02 -1.99 6.43
N THR A 323 -16.07 -2.09 5.50
CA THR A 323 -16.28 -1.63 4.12
C THR A 323 -17.41 -2.38 3.42
N LEU A 324 -17.52 -3.70 3.62
CA LEU A 324 -18.58 -4.50 3.00
C LEU A 324 -19.95 -4.26 3.61
N ASP A 325 -20.03 -4.02 4.90
CA ASP A 325 -21.26 -3.84 5.66
C ASP A 325 -21.65 -2.36 5.87
N GLY A 326 -20.96 -1.43 5.19
CA GLY A 326 -21.25 0.01 5.25
C GLY A 326 -21.06 0.59 6.65
N TYR A 327 -20.01 0.14 7.36
CA TYR A 327 -19.70 0.55 8.74
C TYR A 327 -20.82 0.28 9.75
N ASN A 328 -21.55 -0.82 9.54
CA ASN A 328 -22.52 -1.32 10.51
C ASN A 328 -21.79 -2.11 11.61
N TRP A 329 -21.45 -1.45 12.71
CA TRP A 329 -20.65 -1.99 13.79
C TRP A 329 -21.24 -3.24 14.45
N ARG A 330 -22.57 -3.35 14.54
CA ARG A 330 -23.22 -4.56 15.06
C ARG A 330 -23.00 -5.76 14.16
N LYS A 331 -23.14 -5.58 12.84
CA LYS A 331 -22.82 -6.64 11.87
C LYS A 331 -21.35 -7.02 11.91
N THR A 332 -20.46 -6.05 12.06
CA THR A 332 -19.03 -6.31 12.21
C THR A 332 -18.76 -7.15 13.46
N ALA A 333 -19.41 -6.84 14.58
CA ALA A 333 -19.32 -7.66 15.79
C ALA A 333 -19.85 -9.09 15.58
N ASP A 334 -20.95 -9.26 14.82
CA ASP A 334 -21.49 -10.59 14.48
C ASP A 334 -20.52 -11.39 13.60
N TRP A 335 -19.80 -10.74 12.69
CA TRP A 335 -18.76 -11.39 11.91
C TRP A 335 -17.57 -11.80 12.80
N CYS A 336 -17.11 -10.94 13.71
CA CYS A 336 -16.05 -11.31 14.65
C CYS A 336 -16.42 -12.53 15.50
N ARG A 337 -17.67 -12.63 15.97
CA ARG A 337 -18.14 -13.82 16.73
C ARG A 337 -18.17 -15.11 15.91
N ARG A 338 -18.21 -15.01 14.57
CA ARG A 338 -18.14 -16.15 13.64
C ARG A 338 -16.72 -16.53 13.28
N SER A 339 -15.72 -15.82 13.77
CA SER A 339 -14.32 -16.18 13.62
C SER A 339 -14.04 -17.52 14.26
N GLU A 340 -12.96 -18.18 13.87
CA GLU A 340 -12.49 -19.40 14.53
C GLU A 340 -12.30 -19.15 16.03
N ARG A 341 -12.64 -20.12 16.85
CA ARG A 341 -12.72 -19.99 18.32
C ARG A 341 -11.50 -19.30 18.96
N GLY A 342 -10.29 -19.57 18.50
CA GLY A 342 -9.06 -18.97 19.03
C GLY A 342 -8.78 -17.56 18.54
N TRP A 343 -9.60 -17.02 17.61
CA TRP A 343 -9.34 -15.74 16.92
C TRP A 343 -10.44 -14.68 17.10
N VAL A 344 -11.45 -15.00 17.91
CA VAL A 344 -12.56 -14.06 18.21
C VAL A 344 -12.03 -12.80 18.89
N GLU A 345 -11.22 -12.95 19.94
CA GLU A 345 -10.63 -11.80 20.66
C GLU A 345 -9.80 -10.92 19.73
N THR A 346 -8.93 -11.53 18.91
CA THR A 346 -8.09 -10.79 17.95
C THR A 346 -8.92 -10.05 16.90
N CYS A 347 -10.06 -10.60 16.46
CA CYS A 347 -10.99 -9.88 15.60
C CYS A 347 -11.58 -8.66 16.32
N PHE A 348 -11.91 -8.76 17.61
CA PHE A 348 -12.39 -7.62 18.37
C PHE A 348 -11.29 -6.60 18.70
N GLU A 349 -10.02 -7.01 18.76
CA GLU A 349 -8.90 -6.07 18.76
C GLU A 349 -8.83 -5.26 17.47
N SER A 350 -9.00 -5.92 16.30
CA SER A 350 -9.12 -5.25 15.02
C SER A 350 -10.32 -4.28 14.98
N TYR A 351 -11.46 -4.70 15.52
CA TYR A 351 -12.64 -3.85 15.66
C TYR A 351 -12.32 -2.56 16.44
N GLY A 352 -11.59 -2.68 17.56
CA GLY A 352 -11.17 -1.54 18.36
C GLY A 352 -10.26 -0.57 17.61
N ARG A 353 -9.30 -1.09 16.84
CA ARG A 353 -8.45 -0.30 15.97
C ARG A 353 -9.26 0.53 14.98
N ASP A 354 -10.20 -0.10 14.27
CA ASP A 354 -11.01 0.59 13.28
C ASP A 354 -12.02 1.54 13.92
N ALA A 355 -12.50 1.22 15.13
CA ALA A 355 -13.37 2.11 15.90
C ALA A 355 -12.67 3.41 16.30
N SER A 356 -11.37 3.34 16.68
CA SER A 356 -10.60 4.55 16.99
C SER A 356 -10.38 5.44 15.77
N GLY A 357 -10.01 4.86 14.63
CA GLY A 357 -9.88 5.59 13.38
C GLY A 357 -11.20 6.21 12.91
N SER A 358 -12.29 5.43 12.89
CA SER A 358 -13.62 5.92 12.50
C SER A 358 -14.18 7.00 13.42
N ALA A 359 -13.77 7.02 14.68
CA ALA A 359 -14.10 8.04 15.65
C ALA A 359 -13.16 9.26 15.62
N GLU A 360 -12.22 9.32 14.65
CA GLU A 360 -11.20 10.37 14.57
C GLU A 360 -10.45 10.57 15.91
N TYR A 361 -10.19 9.46 16.59
CA TYR A 361 -9.55 9.41 17.91
C TYR A 361 -10.26 10.22 19.02
N ASP A 362 -11.58 10.45 18.89
CA ASP A 362 -12.39 10.94 20.00
C ASP A 362 -12.63 9.80 21.01
N PRO A 363 -12.17 9.90 22.26
CA PRO A 363 -12.29 8.82 23.24
C PRO A 363 -13.75 8.40 23.52
N ARG A 364 -14.69 9.33 23.55
CA ARG A 364 -16.09 9.03 23.87
C ARG A 364 -16.77 8.31 22.72
N LYS A 365 -16.54 8.75 21.48
CA LYS A 365 -17.06 8.10 20.29
C LYS A 365 -16.46 6.69 20.12
N THR A 366 -15.14 6.53 20.29
CA THR A 366 -14.45 5.23 20.25
C THR A 366 -15.05 4.26 21.28
N ILE A 367 -15.24 4.70 22.53
CA ILE A 367 -15.82 3.88 23.59
C ILE A 367 -17.26 3.50 23.24
N ALA A 368 -18.06 4.43 22.72
CA ALA A 368 -19.44 4.15 22.31
C ALA A 368 -19.49 3.04 21.24
N LEU A 369 -18.62 3.11 20.23
CA LEU A 369 -18.49 2.06 19.21
C LEU A 369 -18.06 0.72 19.83
N CYS A 370 -17.07 0.72 20.75
CA CYS A 370 -16.64 -0.49 21.43
C CYS A 370 -17.76 -1.13 22.28
N LEU A 371 -18.64 -0.34 22.87
CA LEU A 371 -19.77 -0.87 23.64
C LEU A 371 -20.79 -1.62 22.77
N GLU A 372 -20.87 -1.33 21.46
CA GLU A 372 -21.68 -2.10 20.52
C GLU A 372 -21.16 -3.53 20.31
N ALA A 373 -19.90 -3.81 20.65
CA ALA A 373 -19.35 -5.17 20.66
C ALA A 373 -19.96 -6.07 21.76
N GLY A 374 -20.73 -5.49 22.70
CA GLY A 374 -21.43 -6.23 23.76
C GLY A 374 -20.46 -6.96 24.70
N PRO A 375 -20.54 -8.30 24.81
CA PRO A 375 -19.64 -9.06 25.70
C PRO A 375 -18.14 -8.88 25.38
N ASN A 376 -17.82 -8.56 24.15
CA ASN A 376 -16.44 -8.38 23.66
C ASN A 376 -15.95 -6.92 23.71
N ALA A 377 -16.69 -6.02 24.40
CA ALA A 377 -16.29 -4.61 24.54
C ALA A 377 -14.90 -4.44 25.16
N SER A 378 -14.49 -5.37 26.04
CA SER A 378 -13.15 -5.35 26.66
C SER A 378 -12.04 -5.54 25.62
N ASP A 379 -12.23 -6.46 24.66
CA ASP A 379 -11.24 -6.75 23.62
C ASP A 379 -11.18 -5.61 22.60
N CYS A 380 -12.35 -5.01 22.29
CA CYS A 380 -12.41 -3.80 21.49
C CYS A 380 -11.63 -2.63 22.14
N ILE A 381 -11.86 -2.35 23.43
CA ILE A 381 -11.15 -1.29 24.15
C ILE A 381 -9.65 -1.55 24.20
N TYR A 382 -9.24 -2.81 24.35
CA TYR A 382 -7.83 -3.21 24.28
C TYR A 382 -7.23 -2.93 22.89
N GLY A 383 -7.91 -3.31 21.83
CA GLY A 383 -7.49 -3.02 20.46
C GLY A 383 -7.42 -1.53 20.15
N ALA A 384 -8.42 -0.75 20.57
CA ALA A 384 -8.41 0.70 20.46
C ALA A 384 -7.24 1.32 21.25
N ALA A 385 -6.97 0.85 22.47
CA ALA A 385 -5.84 1.34 23.27
C ALA A 385 -4.49 1.09 22.59
N ARG A 386 -4.32 -0.06 21.92
CA ARG A 386 -3.14 -0.34 21.10
C ARG A 386 -3.02 0.65 19.94
N ASP A 387 -4.11 0.96 19.28
CA ASP A 387 -4.13 1.91 18.18
C ASP A 387 -3.81 3.34 18.61
N TYR A 388 -4.42 3.80 19.71
CA TYR A 388 -4.03 5.06 20.36
C TYR A 388 -2.55 5.06 20.77
N GLY A 389 -2.05 3.95 21.35
CA GLY A 389 -0.65 3.79 21.71
C GLY A 389 0.27 3.94 20.51
N ASN A 390 -0.07 3.33 19.39
CA ASN A 390 0.70 3.37 18.16
C ASN A 390 0.71 4.77 17.52
N ASN A 391 -0.45 5.40 17.39
CA ASN A 391 -0.58 6.69 16.70
C ASN A 391 -0.05 7.87 17.50
N TYR A 392 -0.05 7.79 18.84
CA TYR A 392 0.43 8.85 19.72
C TYR A 392 1.70 8.48 20.50
N ALA A 393 2.39 7.43 20.08
CA ALA A 393 3.63 6.95 20.70
C ALA A 393 3.52 6.78 22.24
N GLY A 394 2.36 6.33 22.72
CA GLY A 394 2.09 6.20 24.16
C GLY A 394 1.96 7.51 24.91
N GLY A 395 1.77 8.64 24.22
CA GLY A 395 1.62 9.97 24.78
C GLY A 395 0.33 10.22 25.57
N PRO A 396 0.05 11.47 25.96
CA PRO A 396 -1.10 11.84 26.81
C PRO A 396 -2.46 11.43 26.23
N GLU A 397 -2.60 11.39 24.91
CA GLU A 397 -3.83 10.99 24.21
C GLU A 397 -4.22 9.55 24.54
N SER A 398 -3.23 8.64 24.52
CA SER A 398 -3.43 7.23 24.87
C SER A 398 -3.93 7.08 26.32
N SER A 399 -3.31 7.81 27.25
CA SER A 399 -3.72 7.83 28.65
C SER A 399 -5.12 8.42 28.84
N ARG A 400 -5.47 9.49 28.11
CA ARG A 400 -6.81 10.10 28.12
C ARG A 400 -7.89 9.15 27.65
N PHE A 401 -7.61 8.36 26.60
CA PHE A 401 -8.52 7.33 26.14
C PHE A 401 -8.85 6.32 27.25
N CYS A 402 -7.83 5.74 27.88
CA CYS A 402 -8.03 4.76 28.95
C CYS A 402 -8.67 5.37 30.21
N ALA A 403 -8.39 6.63 30.52
CA ALA A 403 -9.05 7.33 31.63
C ALA A 403 -10.54 7.55 31.39
N ALA A 404 -10.94 7.79 30.13
CA ALA A 404 -12.34 7.93 29.72
C ALA A 404 -13.09 6.58 29.69
N ALA A 405 -12.40 5.47 29.55
CA ALA A 405 -13.02 4.14 29.50
C ALA A 405 -13.75 3.80 30.81
N PRO A 406 -14.86 3.03 30.75
CA PRO A 406 -15.53 2.52 31.95
C PRO A 406 -14.56 1.81 32.88
N ALA A 407 -14.72 2.02 34.21
CA ALA A 407 -13.76 1.54 35.22
C ALA A 407 -13.41 0.05 35.08
N ARG A 408 -14.39 -0.79 34.73
CA ARG A 408 -14.21 -2.25 34.51
C ARG A 408 -13.26 -2.61 33.37
N PHE A 409 -13.00 -1.71 32.41
CA PHE A 409 -12.15 -1.97 31.23
C PHE A 409 -10.77 -1.28 31.32
N ARG A 410 -10.55 -0.39 32.31
CA ARG A 410 -9.32 0.43 32.38
C ARG A 410 -8.05 -0.41 32.50
N ALA A 411 -8.08 -1.46 33.32
CA ALA A 411 -6.93 -2.37 33.48
C ALA A 411 -6.52 -2.96 32.10
N ARG A 412 -7.48 -3.50 31.37
CA ARG A 412 -7.25 -4.07 30.02
C ARG A 412 -6.82 -2.99 29.01
N CYS A 413 -7.36 -1.78 29.13
CA CYS A 413 -6.96 -0.64 28.30
C CYS A 413 -5.48 -0.27 28.49
N TYR A 414 -5.02 -0.12 29.74
CA TYR A 414 -3.62 0.19 30.01
C TYR A 414 -2.68 -0.95 29.68
N GLU A 415 -3.14 -2.19 29.74
CA GLU A 415 -2.41 -3.34 29.20
C GLU A 415 -2.21 -3.22 27.68
N GLY A 416 -3.25 -2.81 26.93
CA GLY A 416 -3.17 -2.55 25.49
C GLY A 416 -2.12 -1.48 25.15
N ILE A 417 -2.09 -0.35 25.88
CA ILE A 417 -1.02 0.66 25.73
C ILE A 417 0.35 0.02 25.99
N GLY A 418 0.45 -0.81 27.03
CA GLY A 418 1.69 -1.51 27.40
C GLY A 418 2.27 -2.34 26.27
N THR A 419 1.43 -3.04 25.48
CA THR A 419 1.93 -3.86 24.34
C THR A 419 2.65 -3.03 23.30
N ILE A 420 2.17 -1.82 23.04
CA ILE A 420 2.79 -0.91 22.08
C ILE A 420 4.09 -0.32 22.65
N LEU A 421 4.08 0.11 23.91
CA LEU A 421 5.29 0.60 24.57
C LEU A 421 6.36 -0.51 24.67
N GLY A 422 5.94 -1.75 24.88
CA GLY A 422 6.84 -2.93 24.83
C GLY A 422 7.47 -3.17 23.46
N ALA A 423 6.75 -2.86 22.39
CA ALA A 423 7.26 -2.95 21.02
C ALA A 423 8.16 -1.76 20.62
N MET A 424 7.92 -0.58 21.21
CA MET A 424 8.67 0.65 20.91
C MET A 424 10.03 0.76 21.62
N HIS A 425 10.24 0.01 22.70
CA HIS A 425 11.43 0.13 23.55
C HIS A 425 12.14 -1.21 23.72
N ARG A 426 13.47 -1.21 23.56
CA ARG A 426 14.28 -2.43 23.58
C ARG A 426 14.52 -2.96 24.99
N SER A 427 14.84 -2.08 25.94
CA SER A 427 15.19 -2.51 27.30
C SER A 427 13.99 -2.52 28.24
N GLY A 428 14.01 -3.42 29.23
CA GLY A 428 13.00 -3.45 30.29
C GLY A 428 12.93 -2.17 31.11
N SER A 429 14.06 -1.45 31.28
CA SER A 429 14.11 -0.16 31.96
C SER A 429 13.39 0.94 31.18
N GLU A 430 13.61 1.01 29.87
CA GLU A 430 12.91 1.96 28.98
C GLU A 430 11.39 1.70 28.96
N ARG A 431 10.98 0.42 28.81
CA ARG A 431 9.58 -0.02 28.85
C ARG A 431 8.92 0.39 30.18
N ARG A 432 9.62 0.18 31.30
CA ARG A 432 9.16 0.57 32.63
C ARG A 432 9.00 2.08 32.75
N ALA A 433 9.98 2.84 32.29
CA ALA A 433 9.92 4.30 32.27
C ALA A 433 8.77 4.83 31.40
N ALA A 434 8.55 4.25 30.22
CA ALA A 434 7.46 4.59 29.33
C ALA A 434 6.09 4.30 29.98
N CYS A 435 5.90 3.12 30.55
CA CYS A 435 4.67 2.78 31.30
C CYS A 435 4.44 3.73 32.47
N ASN A 436 5.49 4.10 33.22
CA ASN A 436 5.36 5.02 34.34
C ASN A 436 4.87 6.42 33.92
N ARG A 437 5.28 6.88 32.74
CA ARG A 437 4.82 8.15 32.17
C ARG A 437 3.39 8.08 31.62
N ALA A 438 3.08 6.99 30.91
CA ALA A 438 1.80 6.84 30.21
C ALA A 438 0.63 6.38 31.10
N THR A 439 0.90 5.92 32.33
CA THR A 439 -0.11 5.19 33.11
C THR A 439 -0.18 5.67 34.55
N PRO A 440 -1.40 5.95 35.11
CA PRO A 440 -1.59 6.22 36.51
C PRO A 440 -1.05 5.09 37.39
N ALA A 441 -0.55 5.41 38.59
CA ALA A 441 0.13 4.46 39.47
C ALA A 441 -0.65 3.16 39.69
N ARG A 442 -1.97 3.23 39.84
CA ARG A 442 -2.87 2.08 40.10
C ARG A 442 -2.97 1.08 38.92
N TYR A 443 -2.58 1.48 37.70
CA TYR A 443 -2.64 0.64 36.50
C TYR A 443 -1.26 0.34 35.90
N ARG A 444 -0.18 0.70 36.59
CA ARG A 444 1.19 0.45 36.09
C ARG A 444 1.47 -1.04 35.92
N ALA A 445 0.98 -1.87 36.83
CA ALA A 445 1.12 -3.33 36.71
C ALA A 445 0.47 -3.87 35.43
N ASP A 446 -0.67 -3.30 35.01
CA ASP A 446 -1.34 -3.70 33.77
C ASP A 446 -0.50 -3.31 32.55
N CYS A 447 0.03 -2.08 32.52
CA CYS A 447 0.94 -1.64 31.47
C CYS A 447 2.22 -2.50 31.43
N TYR A 448 2.82 -2.82 32.57
CA TYR A 448 4.00 -3.68 32.63
C TYR A 448 3.73 -5.06 32.05
N ARG A 449 2.57 -5.64 32.36
CA ARG A 449 2.13 -6.94 31.82
C ARG A 449 2.05 -6.86 30.28
N GLY A 450 1.39 -5.83 29.73
CA GLY A 450 1.34 -5.60 28.29
C GLY A 450 2.72 -5.39 27.67
N ALA A 451 3.61 -4.65 28.34
CA ALA A 451 4.98 -4.37 27.87
C ALA A 451 5.96 -5.54 28.05
N ALA A 452 5.48 -6.71 28.50
CA ALA A 452 6.31 -7.89 28.81
C ALA A 452 7.49 -7.55 29.75
N ILE A 453 7.20 -6.78 30.80
CA ILE A 453 8.15 -6.47 31.88
C ILE A 453 7.89 -7.47 33.02
N THR A 454 8.87 -8.30 33.29
CA THR A 454 8.91 -9.20 34.45
C THR A 454 9.38 -8.50 35.71
#